data_40a7d9d24c0eb3167e825d2b464f6f9f
#
_entry.id   40a7d9d24c0eb3167e825d2b464f6f9f
#
_cell.length_a   1.000
_cell.length_b   1.000
_cell.length_c   1.000
_cell.angle_alpha   90.00
_cell.angle_beta   90.00
_cell.angle_gamma   90.00
#
_symmetry.space_group_name_H-M   'P 1'
#
loop_
_entity.id
_entity.type
_entity.pdbx_description
1 polymer ?
#
loop_
_entity_poly.entity_id
_entity_poly.type
_entity_poly.pdbx_seq_one_letter_code
_entity_poly.pdbx_strand_id
1 'polypeptide(L)'
;MFLALTFVPVTDVIQAFEELEQYVDGSLEPIIDYFEDNYVGRRQRRGRKRPRFPITWWNVHDRTLADDPRTNNNAEAGFRRLQSDFGCQHPTIWEFLSALRKHHVLRDVDYNKLEQGRQPPAKQPKAVLREERIRSIVENYEDRTIIELLRAIAHNIQVSH
;
A
#
# COMPACT_ATOMS: atom_id res chain seq x y z
N MET A 1 8.82 9.99 -5.35
CA MET A 1 8.85 10.53 -3.98
C MET A 1 7.44 10.73 -3.39
N PHE A 2 6.40 11.16 -4.15
CA PHE A 2 5.04 11.31 -3.61
C PHE A 2 4.50 10.03 -2.96
N LEU A 3 4.71 8.86 -3.56
CA LEU A 3 4.35 7.58 -2.96
C LEU A 3 5.09 7.28 -1.64
N ALA A 4 6.25 7.88 -1.42
CA ALA A 4 7.00 7.69 -0.18
C ALA A 4 6.37 8.41 1.02
N LEU A 5 5.52 9.41 0.79
CA LEU A 5 4.75 10.09 1.84
C LEU A 5 3.82 9.15 2.61
N THR A 6 3.45 8.01 2.00
CA THR A 6 2.61 7.00 2.69
C THR A 6 3.32 6.36 3.88
N PHE A 7 4.64 6.47 3.97
CA PHE A 7 5.47 5.89 5.02
C PHE A 7 5.92 6.90 6.09
N VAL A 8 5.54 8.15 5.95
CA VAL A 8 5.80 9.21 6.94
C VAL A 8 4.76 9.12 8.07
N PRO A 9 5.10 9.36 9.34
CA PRO A 9 4.12 9.44 10.42
C PRO A 9 2.95 10.35 10.05
N VAL A 10 1.72 9.95 10.38
CA VAL A 10 0.49 10.70 9.99
C VAL A 10 0.54 12.17 10.40
N THR A 11 1.15 12.46 11.57
CA THR A 11 1.33 13.82 12.10
C THR A 11 2.21 14.69 11.22
N ASP A 12 3.18 14.10 10.54
CA ASP A 12 4.26 14.79 9.84
C ASP A 12 4.05 14.84 8.33
N VAL A 13 3.02 14.13 7.81
CA VAL A 13 2.73 14.06 6.36
C VAL A 13 2.56 15.44 5.74
N ILE A 14 1.90 16.38 6.43
CA ILE A 14 1.67 17.73 5.91
C ILE A 14 3.01 18.46 5.75
N GLN A 15 3.85 18.42 6.78
CA GLN A 15 5.17 19.03 6.74
C GLN A 15 6.03 18.37 5.65
N ALA A 16 6.03 17.05 5.58
CA ALA A 16 6.78 16.30 4.57
C ALA A 16 6.33 16.63 3.13
N PHE A 17 5.04 16.87 2.94
CA PHE A 17 4.53 17.33 1.64
C PHE A 17 5.01 18.74 1.32
N GLU A 18 4.99 19.68 2.26
CA GLU A 18 5.44 21.06 2.08
C GLU A 18 6.96 21.13 1.79
N GLU A 19 7.77 20.30 2.44
CA GLU A 19 9.20 20.20 2.13
C GLU A 19 9.44 19.57 0.75
N LEU A 20 8.65 18.55 0.38
CA LEU A 20 8.72 17.93 -0.94
C LEU A 20 8.33 18.91 -2.06
N GLU A 21 7.28 19.71 -1.84
CA GLU A 21 6.84 20.77 -2.77
C GLU A 21 7.98 21.77 -3.06
N GLN A 22 8.70 22.20 -2.02
CA GLN A 22 9.84 23.12 -2.17
C GLN A 22 11.05 22.47 -2.83
N TYR A 23 11.18 21.14 -2.70
CA TYR A 23 12.32 20.39 -3.20
C TYR A 23 12.20 20.01 -4.68
N VAL A 24 10.99 19.81 -5.20
CA VAL A 24 10.77 19.37 -6.57
C VAL A 24 10.77 20.54 -7.54
N ASP A 25 11.14 20.25 -8.79
CA ASP A 25 11.13 21.27 -9.86
C ASP A 25 9.68 21.68 -10.20
N GLY A 26 9.49 22.94 -10.56
CA GLY A 26 8.20 23.50 -10.94
C GLY A 26 7.49 22.82 -12.12
N SER A 27 8.22 22.00 -12.89
CA SER A 27 7.62 21.15 -13.93
C SER A 27 6.62 20.13 -13.41
N LEU A 28 6.67 19.83 -12.09
CA LEU A 28 5.77 18.89 -11.40
C LEU A 28 4.57 19.58 -10.74
N GLU A 29 4.40 20.88 -10.88
CA GLU A 29 3.31 21.64 -10.29
C GLU A 29 1.92 21.02 -10.52
N PRO A 30 1.55 20.51 -11.72
CA PRO A 30 0.25 19.85 -11.91
C PRO A 30 0.07 18.59 -11.06
N ILE A 31 1.15 17.86 -10.79
CA ILE A 31 1.13 16.65 -9.95
C ILE A 31 1.02 17.04 -8.48
N ILE A 32 1.73 18.09 -8.06
CA ILE A 32 1.67 18.66 -6.71
C ILE A 32 0.24 19.12 -6.41
N ASP A 33 -0.34 19.93 -7.29
CA ASP A 33 -1.72 20.42 -7.20
C ASP A 33 -2.73 19.27 -7.07
N TYR A 34 -2.61 18.26 -7.94
CA TYR A 34 -3.48 17.10 -7.89
C TYR A 34 -3.34 16.33 -6.56
N PHE A 35 -2.12 16.16 -6.07
CA PHE A 35 -1.86 15.45 -4.84
C PHE A 35 -2.36 16.23 -3.62
N GLU A 36 -2.14 17.54 -3.60
CA GLU A 36 -2.65 18.43 -2.55
C GLU A 36 -4.18 18.38 -2.49
N ASP A 37 -4.87 18.57 -3.61
CA ASP A 37 -6.33 18.59 -3.66
C ASP A 37 -6.98 17.30 -3.17
N ASN A 38 -6.38 16.17 -3.50
CA ASN A 38 -7.00 14.87 -3.25
C ASN A 38 -6.55 14.20 -1.95
N TYR A 39 -5.28 14.36 -1.55
CA TYR A 39 -4.66 13.55 -0.49
C TYR A 39 -4.22 14.33 0.74
N VAL A 40 -3.83 15.59 0.60
CA VAL A 40 -3.33 16.42 1.72
C VAL A 40 -4.35 17.48 2.13
N GLY A 41 -5.07 18.02 1.16
CA GLY A 41 -6.03 19.11 1.31
C GLY A 41 -5.39 20.48 1.10
N ARG A 42 -6.00 21.31 0.24
CA ARG A 42 -5.49 22.65 -0.10
C ARG A 42 -5.32 23.54 1.11
N ARG A 43 -4.21 24.29 1.12
CA ARG A 43 -3.95 25.32 2.10
C ARG A 43 -5.01 26.40 2.03
N GLN A 44 -5.56 26.79 3.17
CA GLN A 44 -6.54 27.87 3.34
C GLN A 44 -6.00 28.91 4.29
N ARG A 45 -6.72 30.06 4.40
CA ARG A 45 -6.35 31.13 5.33
C ARG A 45 -6.25 30.66 6.79
N ARG A 46 -7.00 29.63 7.17
CA ARG A 46 -6.93 28.96 8.47
C ARG A 46 -6.90 27.46 8.26
N GLY A 47 -5.69 26.86 8.35
CA GLY A 47 -5.48 25.41 8.21
C GLY A 47 -5.56 24.90 6.76
N ARG A 48 -6.01 23.68 6.60
CA ARG A 48 -6.16 23.01 5.29
C ARG A 48 -7.61 22.52 5.08
N LYS A 49 -8.06 22.51 3.83
CA LYS A 49 -9.32 21.90 3.45
C LYS A 49 -9.23 20.38 3.68
N ARG A 50 -10.34 19.77 4.09
CA ARG A 50 -10.39 18.30 4.16
C ARG A 50 -10.13 17.70 2.78
N PRO A 51 -9.13 16.82 2.63
CA PRO A 51 -8.84 16.16 1.36
C PRO A 51 -9.95 15.16 0.99
N ARG A 52 -10.02 14.81 -0.29
CA ARG A 52 -10.94 13.80 -0.78
C ARG A 52 -10.65 12.43 -0.14
N PHE A 53 -9.36 12.09 0.01
CA PHE A 53 -8.88 10.87 0.63
C PHE A 53 -8.10 11.23 1.91
N PRO A 54 -8.70 11.06 3.10
CA PRO A 54 -8.03 11.34 4.37
C PRO A 54 -6.68 10.63 4.49
N ILE A 55 -5.68 11.30 5.08
CA ILE A 55 -4.30 10.76 5.23
C ILE A 55 -4.33 9.39 5.88
N THR A 56 -5.19 9.17 6.88
CA THR A 56 -5.32 7.90 7.58
C THR A 56 -5.78 6.71 6.71
N TRP A 57 -6.32 6.97 5.53
CA TRP A 57 -6.78 5.92 4.62
C TRP A 57 -5.66 5.33 3.77
N TRP A 58 -4.67 6.13 3.43
CA TRP A 58 -3.59 5.76 2.53
C TRP A 58 -2.22 5.68 3.20
N ASN A 59 -2.10 6.18 4.43
CA ASN A 59 -0.87 6.07 5.20
C ASN A 59 -0.63 4.63 5.66
N VAL A 60 0.61 4.16 5.53
CA VAL A 60 1.02 2.80 5.89
C VAL A 60 2.20 2.76 6.87
N HIS A 61 2.53 3.90 7.50
CA HIS A 61 3.64 4.01 8.45
C HIS A 61 3.54 2.96 9.56
N ASP A 62 2.44 2.98 10.33
CA ASP A 62 2.25 2.10 11.48
C ASP A 62 2.17 0.62 11.06
N ARG A 63 1.52 0.34 9.91
CA ARG A 63 1.50 -1.01 9.32
C ARG A 63 2.88 -1.49 8.93
N THR A 64 3.77 -0.58 8.50
CA THR A 64 5.15 -0.92 8.16
C THR A 64 5.94 -1.31 9.40
N LEU A 65 5.77 -0.59 10.50
CA LEU A 65 6.41 -0.89 11.77
C LEU A 65 5.88 -2.20 12.38
N ALA A 66 4.58 -2.44 12.26
CA ALA A 66 3.93 -3.66 12.75
C ALA A 66 4.14 -4.91 11.87
N ASP A 67 4.84 -4.77 10.72
CA ASP A 67 4.98 -5.82 9.68
C ASP A 67 3.64 -6.33 9.13
N ASP A 68 2.62 -5.45 9.14
CA ASP A 68 1.30 -5.76 8.62
C ASP A 68 1.23 -5.63 7.09
N PRO A 69 0.30 -6.37 6.42
CA PRO A 69 0.09 -6.24 4.98
C PRO A 69 -0.26 -4.80 4.57
N ARG A 70 0.52 -4.25 3.64
CA ARG A 70 0.38 -2.87 3.14
C ARG A 70 -0.36 -2.76 1.81
N THR A 71 -0.62 -3.90 1.18
CA THR A 71 -1.24 -3.98 -0.15
C THR A 71 -2.41 -4.94 -0.15
N ASN A 72 -3.31 -4.80 -1.11
CA ASN A 72 -4.42 -5.72 -1.35
C ASN A 72 -4.04 -6.92 -2.25
N ASN A 73 -2.74 -7.16 -2.48
CA ASN A 73 -2.25 -8.23 -3.36
C ASN A 73 -2.84 -9.61 -2.99
N ASN A 74 -3.08 -9.85 -1.70
CA ASN A 74 -3.71 -11.10 -1.24
C ASN A 74 -5.18 -11.20 -1.68
N ALA A 75 -5.92 -10.07 -1.65
CA ALA A 75 -7.30 -10.01 -2.12
C ALA A 75 -7.34 -10.17 -3.65
N GLU A 76 -6.46 -9.47 -4.38
CA GLU A 76 -6.35 -9.62 -5.84
C GLU A 76 -5.98 -11.03 -6.26
N ALA A 77 -5.04 -11.68 -5.58
CA ALA A 77 -4.70 -13.08 -5.82
C ALA A 77 -5.89 -14.00 -5.55
N GLY A 78 -6.68 -13.72 -4.49
CA GLY A 78 -7.92 -14.44 -4.19
C GLY A 78 -8.96 -14.28 -5.30
N PHE A 79 -9.16 -13.04 -5.80
CA PHE A 79 -10.06 -12.77 -6.91
C PHE A 79 -9.61 -13.45 -8.21
N ARG A 80 -8.32 -13.42 -8.55
CA ARG A 80 -7.79 -14.10 -9.74
C ARG A 80 -8.02 -15.62 -9.66
N ARG A 81 -7.82 -16.23 -8.50
CA ARG A 81 -8.12 -17.66 -8.30
C ARG A 81 -9.60 -17.95 -8.48
N LEU A 82 -10.46 -17.13 -7.86
CA LEU A 82 -11.90 -17.26 -8.00
C LEU A 82 -12.34 -17.13 -9.48
N GLN A 83 -11.82 -16.14 -10.22
CA GLN A 83 -12.07 -15.99 -11.65
C GLN A 83 -11.59 -17.19 -12.46
N SER A 84 -10.43 -17.76 -12.13
CA SER A 84 -9.92 -18.98 -12.76
C SER A 84 -10.84 -20.18 -12.54
N ASP A 85 -11.45 -20.27 -11.34
CA ASP A 85 -12.37 -21.37 -10.99
C ASP A 85 -13.70 -21.29 -11.77
N PHE A 86 -14.10 -20.09 -12.26
CA PHE A 86 -15.29 -19.93 -13.08
C PHE A 86 -15.15 -20.50 -14.50
N GLY A 87 -13.93 -20.47 -15.06
CA GLY A 87 -13.67 -20.98 -16.42
C GLY A 87 -14.39 -20.24 -17.55
N CYS A 88 -15.21 -19.22 -17.27
CA CYS A 88 -15.93 -18.40 -18.23
C CYS A 88 -16.06 -16.96 -17.75
N GLN A 89 -16.27 -16.01 -18.70
CA GLN A 89 -16.38 -14.58 -18.37
C GLN A 89 -17.75 -14.17 -17.79
N HIS A 90 -18.80 -14.91 -18.13
CA HIS A 90 -20.18 -14.62 -17.72
C HIS A 90 -20.87 -15.89 -17.21
N PRO A 91 -20.53 -16.35 -15.96
CA PRO A 91 -21.14 -17.54 -15.39
C PRO A 91 -22.64 -17.31 -15.12
N THR A 92 -23.44 -18.35 -15.28
CA THR A 92 -24.79 -18.34 -14.74
C THR A 92 -24.76 -18.29 -13.21
N ILE A 93 -25.88 -17.88 -12.59
CA ILE A 93 -25.94 -17.83 -11.12
C ILE A 93 -25.62 -19.18 -10.46
N TRP A 94 -26.00 -20.28 -11.10
CA TRP A 94 -25.74 -21.63 -10.59
C TRP A 94 -24.26 -22.04 -10.70
N GLU A 95 -23.61 -21.69 -11.81
CA GLU A 95 -22.17 -21.88 -11.99
C GLU A 95 -21.39 -21.04 -11.00
N PHE A 96 -21.80 -19.77 -10.79
CA PHE A 96 -21.21 -18.88 -9.81
C PHE A 96 -21.30 -19.48 -8.38
N LEU A 97 -22.49 -19.90 -7.96
CA LEU A 97 -22.70 -20.50 -6.64
C LEU A 97 -21.91 -21.80 -6.45
N SER A 98 -21.82 -22.63 -7.49
CA SER A 98 -21.06 -23.87 -7.48
C SER A 98 -19.55 -23.61 -7.33
N ALA A 99 -19.01 -22.66 -8.11
CA ALA A 99 -17.61 -22.27 -8.03
C ALA A 99 -17.28 -21.62 -6.68
N LEU A 100 -18.17 -20.78 -6.16
CA LEU A 100 -18.00 -20.16 -4.85
C LEU A 100 -17.95 -21.20 -3.73
N ARG A 101 -18.83 -22.20 -3.74
CA ARG A 101 -18.82 -23.32 -2.78
C ARG A 101 -17.53 -24.12 -2.87
N LYS A 102 -17.08 -24.46 -4.09
CA LYS A 102 -15.83 -25.17 -4.31
C LYS A 102 -14.64 -24.35 -3.77
N HIS A 103 -14.62 -23.05 -4.04
CA HIS A 103 -13.59 -22.15 -3.55
C HIS A 103 -13.56 -22.11 -2.03
N HIS A 104 -14.73 -22.05 -1.34
CA HIS A 104 -14.82 -22.11 0.11
C HIS A 104 -14.21 -23.40 0.67
N VAL A 105 -14.60 -24.56 0.14
CA VAL A 105 -14.07 -25.85 0.60
C VAL A 105 -12.56 -25.93 0.47
N LEU A 106 -12.00 -25.41 -0.63
CA LEU A 106 -10.53 -25.37 -0.82
C LEU A 106 -9.86 -24.44 0.19
N ARG A 107 -10.49 -23.32 0.52
CA ARG A 107 -10.00 -22.39 1.57
C ARG A 107 -10.02 -23.02 2.94
N ASP A 108 -11.08 -23.74 3.29
CA ASP A 108 -11.19 -24.45 4.56
C ASP A 108 -10.09 -25.54 4.68
N VAL A 109 -9.80 -26.25 3.59
CA VAL A 109 -8.70 -27.20 3.55
C VAL A 109 -7.34 -26.51 3.76
N ASP A 110 -7.10 -25.37 3.12
CA ASP A 110 -5.85 -24.64 3.30
C ASP A 110 -5.74 -24.05 4.70
N TYR A 111 -6.83 -23.55 5.28
CA TYR A 111 -6.90 -23.08 6.67
C TYR A 111 -6.54 -24.20 7.65
N ASN A 112 -7.19 -25.36 7.52
CA ASN A 112 -6.92 -26.52 8.37
C ASN A 112 -5.46 -26.99 8.28
N LYS A 113 -4.82 -26.90 7.10
CA LYS A 113 -3.40 -27.19 6.96
C LYS A 113 -2.51 -26.20 7.71
N LEU A 114 -2.87 -24.92 7.72
CA LEU A 114 -2.15 -23.91 8.49
C LEU A 114 -2.30 -24.13 9.99
N GLU A 115 -3.50 -24.48 10.46
CA GLU A 115 -3.74 -24.85 11.88
C GLU A 115 -2.93 -26.08 12.30
N GLN A 116 -2.72 -27.03 11.39
CA GLN A 116 -1.84 -28.19 11.59
C GLN A 116 -0.34 -27.87 11.54
N GLY A 117 0.03 -26.58 11.44
CA GLY A 117 1.41 -26.14 11.48
C GLY A 117 2.10 -26.09 10.11
N ARG A 118 1.38 -26.24 8.99
CA ARG A 118 1.95 -26.03 7.66
C ARG A 118 2.29 -24.57 7.46
N GLN A 119 3.54 -24.29 7.12
CA GLN A 119 3.97 -22.94 6.83
C GLN A 119 3.33 -22.41 5.54
N PRO A 120 2.91 -21.12 5.51
CA PRO A 120 2.47 -20.48 4.28
C PRO A 120 3.62 -20.48 3.23
N PRO A 121 3.30 -20.37 1.94
CA PRO A 121 4.33 -20.28 0.90
C PRO A 121 5.31 -19.16 1.21
N ALA A 122 6.61 -19.44 1.11
CA ALA A 122 7.63 -18.43 1.36
C ALA A 122 7.50 -17.25 0.38
N LYS A 123 7.60 -16.03 0.89
CA LYS A 123 7.70 -14.83 0.07
C LYS A 123 8.96 -14.91 -0.80
N GLN A 124 8.93 -14.29 -1.98
CA GLN A 124 10.13 -14.20 -2.81
C GLN A 124 11.26 -13.46 -2.06
N PRO A 125 12.52 -13.99 -2.04
CA PRO A 125 13.61 -13.38 -1.26
C PRO A 125 13.82 -11.89 -1.56
N LYS A 126 13.70 -11.48 -2.84
CA LYS A 126 13.81 -10.07 -3.24
C LYS A 126 12.72 -9.19 -2.60
N ALA A 127 11.50 -9.71 -2.46
CA ALA A 127 10.41 -8.99 -1.84
C ALA A 127 10.62 -8.82 -0.33
N VAL A 128 11.09 -9.88 0.34
CA VAL A 128 11.45 -9.85 1.77
C VAL A 128 12.52 -8.81 2.03
N LEU A 129 13.64 -8.86 1.32
CA LEU A 129 14.74 -7.89 1.46
C LEU A 129 14.29 -6.44 1.21
N ARG A 130 13.36 -6.24 0.27
CA ARG A 130 12.81 -4.90 0.01
C ARG A 130 11.93 -4.43 1.18
N GLU A 131 11.07 -5.29 1.69
CA GLU A 131 10.21 -5.00 2.84
C GLU A 131 11.05 -4.65 4.08
N GLU A 132 12.09 -5.44 4.36
CA GLU A 132 13.03 -5.21 5.46
C GLU A 132 13.77 -3.87 5.32
N ARG A 133 14.24 -3.52 4.12
CA ARG A 133 14.89 -2.21 3.86
C ARG A 133 13.94 -1.05 4.11
N ILE A 134 12.73 -1.11 3.58
CA ILE A 134 11.72 -0.05 3.79
C ILE A 134 11.42 0.07 5.29
N ARG A 135 11.22 -1.05 5.98
CA ARG A 135 10.97 -1.07 7.42
C ARG A 135 12.11 -0.44 8.19
N SER A 136 13.37 -0.82 7.92
CA SER A 136 14.54 -0.25 8.56
C SER A 136 14.66 1.26 8.31
N ILE A 137 14.29 1.76 7.13
CA ILE A 137 14.27 3.20 6.84
C ILE A 137 13.21 3.91 7.69
N VAL A 138 12.03 3.31 7.85
CA VAL A 138 10.92 3.89 8.64
C VAL A 138 11.21 3.83 10.14
N GLU A 139 11.80 2.76 10.65
CA GLU A 139 12.23 2.63 12.05
C GLU A 139 13.25 3.71 12.47
N ASN A 140 14.10 4.13 11.53
CA ASN A 140 15.09 5.18 11.75
C ASN A 140 14.64 6.54 11.18
N TYR A 141 13.33 6.86 11.33
CA TYR A 141 12.73 8.10 10.83
C TYR A 141 13.42 9.35 11.37
N GLU A 142 13.67 9.39 12.69
CA GLU A 142 14.24 10.54 13.39
C GLU A 142 15.71 10.84 13.02
N ASP A 143 16.43 9.86 12.45
CA ASP A 143 17.85 9.99 12.11
C ASP A 143 18.08 10.64 10.73
N ARG A 144 17.02 11.05 10.03
CA ARG A 144 17.07 11.52 8.64
C ARG A 144 16.28 12.79 8.44
N THR A 145 16.70 13.59 7.48
CA THR A 145 15.84 14.64 6.96
C THR A 145 14.68 14.03 6.16
N ILE A 146 13.55 14.72 6.11
CA ILE A 146 12.36 14.27 5.38
C ILE A 146 12.69 13.94 3.92
N ILE A 147 13.47 14.78 3.25
CA ILE A 147 13.85 14.56 1.85
C ILE A 147 14.74 13.32 1.67
N GLU A 148 15.68 13.09 2.58
CA GLU A 148 16.52 11.87 2.56
C GLU A 148 15.68 10.62 2.77
N LEU A 149 14.75 10.64 3.71
CA LEU A 149 13.81 9.54 3.95
C LEU A 149 12.97 9.26 2.71
N LEU A 150 12.34 10.29 2.12
CA LEU A 150 11.50 10.14 0.94
C LEU A 150 12.29 9.58 -0.26
N ARG A 151 13.55 9.98 -0.42
CA ARG A 151 14.45 9.43 -1.45
C ARG A 151 14.78 7.96 -1.19
N ALA A 152 15.18 7.63 0.03
CA ALA A 152 15.55 6.27 0.41
C ALA A 152 14.37 5.30 0.21
N ILE A 153 13.17 5.70 0.61
CA ILE A 153 11.95 4.91 0.38
C ILE A 153 11.63 4.81 -1.12
N ALA A 154 11.69 5.93 -1.87
CA ALA A 154 11.39 5.94 -3.30
C ALA A 154 12.28 4.98 -4.10
N HIS A 155 13.55 4.84 -3.74
CA HIS A 155 14.47 3.86 -4.34
C HIS A 155 14.06 2.40 -4.11
N ASN A 156 13.36 2.12 -3.01
CA ASN A 156 12.90 0.78 -2.67
C ASN A 156 11.48 0.48 -3.16
N ILE A 157 10.69 1.51 -3.55
CA ILE A 157 9.38 1.32 -4.17
C ILE A 157 9.60 1.09 -5.66
N GLN A 158 9.60 -0.17 -6.10
CA GLN A 158 9.54 -0.47 -7.53
C GLN A 158 8.10 -0.33 -8.00
N VAL A 159 7.86 0.63 -8.88
CA VAL A 159 6.65 0.67 -9.68
C VAL A 159 6.80 -0.45 -10.71
N SER A 160 6.06 -1.55 -10.53
CA SER A 160 6.00 -2.60 -11.55
C SER A 160 5.26 -2.03 -12.76
N HIS A 161 5.95 -1.89 -13.87
CA HIS A 161 5.36 -1.62 -15.18
C HIS A 161 4.82 -2.89 -15.78
#